data_f3cf8fa4a385619b03a76d128d5d81e9
#
_entry.id   f3cf8fa4a385619b03a76d128d5d81e9
#
_cell.length_a   1.000
_cell.length_b   1.000
_cell.length_c   1.000
_cell.angle_alpha   90.00
_cell.angle_beta   90.00
_cell.angle_gamma   90.00
#
_symmetry.space_group_name_H-M   'P 1'
#
loop_
_entity.id
_entity.type
_entity.pdbx_description
1 polymer ?
#
loop_
_entity_poly.entity_id
_entity_poly.type
_entity_poly.pdbx_seq_one_letter_code
_entity_poly.pdbx_strand_id
1 'polypeptide(L)'
;KLNAMNLINTENTAETILPVFSSIVVVLLIFASVFLFFYSSNKKWHSLKKNEMVILFTIYMIVVLLLRVMSEVPYFTLIPLSVFPMLVSLLISRRVALLLNCFVSIIGCFVFNGDVEFLLYFLLTGEFAALIMRYAEKRKYVFPVAVCVAVINFISMMAVGLFFEKGYSQGLLYSSAYGAAAGLIAVILSIGSLPFWEAIFEAN
;
A
#
# COMPACT_ATOMS: atom_id res chain seq x y z
N LYS A 1 -5.77 -40.04 -27.73
CA LYS A 1 -4.61 -39.34 -27.13
C LYS A 1 -4.68 -37.81 -27.33
N LEU A 2 -5.10 -37.29 -28.46
CA LEU A 2 -5.24 -35.83 -28.72
C LEU A 2 -6.32 -35.14 -27.86
N ASN A 3 -7.45 -35.80 -27.59
CA ASN A 3 -8.50 -35.25 -26.71
C ASN A 3 -8.08 -35.12 -25.24
N ALA A 4 -7.20 -35.99 -24.76
CA ALA A 4 -6.67 -35.89 -23.41
C ALA A 4 -5.71 -34.70 -23.22
N MET A 5 -4.93 -34.36 -24.28
CA MET A 5 -4.03 -33.20 -24.26
C MET A 5 -4.80 -31.87 -24.26
N ASN A 6 -5.91 -31.79 -24.99
CA ASN A 6 -6.73 -30.57 -24.99
C ASN A 6 -7.47 -30.36 -23.66
N LEU A 7 -7.91 -31.43 -22.99
CA LEU A 7 -8.52 -31.33 -21.65
C LEU A 7 -7.50 -30.87 -20.59
N ILE A 8 -6.26 -31.36 -20.66
CA ILE A 8 -5.19 -30.94 -19.75
C ILE A 8 -4.85 -29.45 -19.94
N ASN A 9 -4.83 -28.97 -21.20
CA ASN A 9 -4.57 -27.54 -21.47
C ASN A 9 -5.73 -26.63 -21.03
N THR A 10 -6.98 -27.08 -21.11
CA THR A 10 -8.13 -26.29 -20.68
C THR A 10 -8.28 -26.27 -19.16
N GLU A 11 -7.95 -27.34 -18.45
CA GLU A 11 -7.91 -27.36 -16.98
C GLU A 11 -6.82 -26.41 -16.45
N ASN A 12 -5.61 -26.48 -16.98
CA ASN A 12 -4.50 -25.58 -16.58
C ASN A 12 -4.80 -24.10 -16.86
N THR A 13 -5.46 -23.79 -17.97
CA THR A 13 -5.85 -22.40 -18.26
C THR A 13 -6.98 -21.91 -17.36
N ALA A 14 -7.96 -22.72 -17.04
CA ALA A 14 -9.03 -22.35 -16.12
C ALA A 14 -8.52 -22.14 -14.68
N GLU A 15 -7.62 -23.00 -14.20
CA GLU A 15 -6.99 -22.87 -12.88
C GLU A 15 -6.15 -21.60 -12.75
N THR A 16 -5.58 -21.10 -13.85
CA THR A 16 -4.78 -19.86 -13.84
C THR A 16 -5.63 -18.61 -14.04
N ILE A 17 -6.67 -18.68 -14.88
CA ILE A 17 -7.51 -17.53 -15.23
C ILE A 17 -8.51 -17.20 -14.11
N LEU A 18 -9.06 -18.20 -13.43
CA LEU A 18 -10.08 -18.02 -12.40
C LEU A 18 -9.58 -17.20 -11.20
N PRO A 19 -8.38 -17.45 -10.63
CA PRO A 19 -7.82 -16.64 -9.55
C PRO A 19 -7.53 -15.20 -9.99
N VAL A 20 -7.03 -15.01 -11.22
CA VAL A 20 -6.77 -13.67 -11.77
C VAL A 20 -8.07 -12.89 -11.94
N PHE A 21 -9.10 -13.52 -12.49
CA PHE A 21 -10.41 -12.88 -12.65
C PHE A 21 -11.05 -12.55 -11.29
N SER A 22 -11.01 -13.48 -10.32
CA SER A 22 -11.53 -13.24 -8.98
C SER A 22 -10.80 -12.10 -8.26
N SER A 23 -9.48 -12.01 -8.41
CA SER A 23 -8.70 -10.91 -7.82
C SER A 23 -9.06 -9.54 -8.42
N ILE A 24 -9.28 -9.48 -9.74
CA ILE A 24 -9.74 -8.26 -10.41
C ILE A 24 -11.13 -7.84 -9.89
N VAL A 25 -12.07 -8.78 -9.74
CA VAL A 25 -13.41 -8.51 -9.21
C VAL A 25 -13.34 -7.98 -7.78
N VAL A 26 -12.51 -8.59 -6.91
CA VAL A 26 -12.32 -8.13 -5.53
C VAL A 26 -11.76 -6.71 -5.49
N VAL A 27 -10.73 -6.42 -6.28
CA VAL A 27 -10.15 -5.07 -6.39
C VAL A 27 -11.18 -4.04 -6.83
N LEU A 28 -12.01 -4.39 -7.83
CA LEU A 28 -13.10 -3.51 -8.31
C LEU A 28 -14.18 -3.29 -7.25
N LEU A 29 -14.56 -4.34 -6.49
CA LEU A 29 -15.55 -4.23 -5.41
C LEU A 29 -15.03 -3.34 -4.27
N ILE A 30 -13.77 -3.51 -3.87
CA ILE A 30 -13.15 -2.67 -2.86
C ILE A 30 -13.09 -1.23 -3.36
N PHE A 31 -12.68 -1.00 -4.60
CA PHE A 31 -12.68 0.34 -5.20
C PHE A 31 -14.08 0.95 -5.23
N ALA A 32 -15.10 0.19 -5.66
CA ALA A 32 -16.48 0.65 -5.64
C ALA A 32 -16.96 1.00 -4.23
N SER A 33 -16.59 0.23 -3.21
CA SER A 33 -16.92 0.52 -1.81
C SER A 33 -16.29 1.82 -1.31
N VAL A 34 -15.01 2.07 -1.64
CA VAL A 34 -14.30 3.31 -1.35
C VAL A 34 -14.99 4.50 -2.03
N PHE A 35 -15.29 4.34 -3.31
CA PHE A 35 -15.96 5.38 -4.09
C PHE A 35 -17.35 5.71 -3.53
N LEU A 36 -18.16 4.68 -3.22
CA LEU A 36 -19.48 4.84 -2.62
C LEU A 36 -19.39 5.49 -1.23
N PHE A 37 -18.40 5.14 -0.43
CA PHE A 37 -18.17 5.76 0.88
C PHE A 37 -17.92 7.26 0.73
N PHE A 38 -17.02 7.68 -0.15
CA PHE A 38 -16.75 9.09 -0.40
C PHE A 38 -17.94 9.81 -1.04
N TYR A 39 -18.66 9.17 -1.95
CA TYR A 39 -19.86 9.73 -2.57
C TYR A 39 -21.01 9.91 -1.56
N SER A 40 -21.22 8.93 -0.68
CA SER A 40 -22.28 8.97 0.33
C SER A 40 -21.96 9.94 1.47
N SER A 41 -20.68 10.15 1.78
CA SER A 41 -20.20 11.01 2.87
C SER A 41 -20.28 12.52 2.55
N ASN A 42 -20.78 12.89 1.38
CA ASN A 42 -20.72 14.23 0.78
C ASN A 42 -21.41 15.38 1.55
N LYS A 43 -22.09 15.10 2.67
CA LYS A 43 -22.82 16.15 3.46
C LYS A 43 -22.11 16.63 4.73
N LYS A 44 -21.10 15.94 5.24
CA LYS A 44 -20.42 16.30 6.51
C LYS A 44 -18.89 16.16 6.52
N TRP A 45 -18.31 15.49 5.54
CA TRP A 45 -16.88 15.28 5.42
C TRP A 45 -16.40 15.99 4.16
N HIS A 46 -15.19 16.52 4.21
CA HIS A 46 -14.52 17.24 3.13
C HIS A 46 -14.98 16.75 1.75
N SER A 47 -15.75 17.57 1.03
CA SER A 47 -16.17 17.25 -0.33
C SER A 47 -14.91 17.23 -1.20
N LEU A 48 -14.45 16.04 -1.54
CA LEU A 48 -13.32 15.88 -2.45
C LEU A 48 -13.67 16.56 -3.77
N LYS A 49 -12.83 17.47 -4.21
CA LYS A 49 -12.95 18.08 -5.54
C LYS A 49 -12.79 17.00 -6.59
N LYS A 50 -13.36 17.22 -7.77
CA LYS A 50 -13.31 16.25 -8.89
C LYS A 50 -11.87 15.83 -9.21
N ASN A 51 -10.93 16.76 -9.12
CA ASN A 51 -9.51 16.54 -9.34
C ASN A 51 -8.90 15.62 -8.26
N GLU A 52 -9.25 15.81 -6.99
CA GLU A 52 -8.78 14.97 -5.89
C GLU A 52 -9.23 13.51 -6.05
N MET A 53 -10.44 13.29 -6.58
CA MET A 53 -10.92 11.94 -6.90
C MET A 53 -10.13 11.28 -8.02
N VAL A 54 -9.82 12.01 -9.08
CA VAL A 54 -9.02 11.49 -10.20
C VAL A 54 -7.63 11.07 -9.72
N ILE A 55 -7.03 11.85 -8.84
CA ILE A 55 -5.70 11.56 -8.29
C ILE A 55 -5.72 10.37 -7.36
N LEU A 56 -6.72 10.29 -6.47
CA LEU A 56 -6.93 9.13 -5.63
C LEU A 56 -7.03 7.85 -6.47
N PHE A 57 -7.80 7.90 -7.55
CA PHE A 57 -7.94 6.79 -8.48
C PHE A 57 -6.60 6.44 -9.15
N THR A 58 -5.87 7.43 -9.63
CA THR A 58 -4.58 7.23 -10.30
C THR A 58 -3.54 6.63 -9.34
N ILE A 59 -3.42 7.18 -8.13
CA ILE A 59 -2.55 6.64 -7.09
C ILE A 59 -2.92 5.20 -6.77
N TYR A 60 -4.22 4.94 -6.57
CA TYR A 60 -4.72 3.60 -6.27
C TYR A 60 -4.36 2.58 -7.36
N MET A 61 -4.57 2.92 -8.63
CA MET A 61 -4.21 2.04 -9.76
C MET A 61 -2.72 1.77 -9.82
N ILE A 62 -1.88 2.78 -9.57
CA ILE A 62 -0.42 2.62 -9.51
C ILE A 62 -0.03 1.67 -8.37
N VAL A 63 -0.67 1.79 -7.20
CA VAL A 63 -0.42 0.93 -6.04
C VAL A 63 -0.75 -0.53 -6.34
N VAL A 64 -1.94 -0.78 -6.89
CA VAL A 64 -2.38 -2.15 -7.22
C VAL A 64 -1.43 -2.78 -8.24
N LEU A 65 -1.01 -2.02 -9.24
CA LEU A 65 -0.07 -2.49 -10.25
C LEU A 65 1.31 -2.77 -9.65
N LEU A 66 1.80 -1.90 -8.77
CA LEU A 66 3.04 -2.10 -8.03
C LEU A 66 2.98 -3.33 -7.12
N LEU A 67 1.89 -3.52 -6.37
CA LEU A 67 1.69 -4.71 -5.55
C LEU A 67 1.78 -5.97 -6.39
N ARG A 68 1.16 -5.99 -7.57
CA ARG A 68 1.21 -7.14 -8.48
C ARG A 68 2.63 -7.43 -8.99
N VAL A 69 3.37 -6.39 -9.39
CA VAL A 69 4.77 -6.54 -9.84
C VAL A 69 5.67 -6.97 -8.69
N MET A 70 5.44 -6.44 -7.49
CA MET A 70 6.27 -6.74 -6.32
C MET A 70 5.91 -8.06 -5.63
N SER A 71 4.79 -8.70 -5.98
CA SER A 71 4.43 -10.03 -5.42
C SER A 71 5.44 -11.12 -5.76
N GLU A 72 6.27 -10.91 -6.76
CA GLU A 72 7.38 -11.82 -7.13
C GLU A 72 8.67 -11.58 -6.29
N VAL A 73 8.72 -10.51 -5.49
CA VAL A 73 9.89 -10.19 -4.66
C VAL A 73 9.84 -11.00 -3.37
N PRO A 74 10.91 -11.76 -3.03
CA PRO A 74 10.90 -12.66 -1.88
C PRO A 74 10.79 -11.95 -0.51
N TYR A 75 11.14 -10.66 -0.45
CA TYR A 75 11.11 -9.86 0.78
C TYR A 75 10.11 -8.70 0.64
N PHE A 76 8.86 -8.95 0.99
CA PHE A 76 7.81 -7.91 0.94
C PHE A 76 8.12 -6.71 1.84
N THR A 77 8.91 -6.89 2.89
CA THR A 77 9.31 -5.82 3.81
C THR A 77 10.16 -4.74 3.17
N LEU A 78 10.81 -5.04 2.04
CA LEU A 78 11.61 -4.06 1.30
C LEU A 78 10.75 -3.12 0.45
N ILE A 79 9.46 -3.44 0.27
CA ILE A 79 8.56 -2.66 -0.57
C ILE A 79 8.14 -1.39 0.16
N PRO A 80 8.44 -0.17 -0.32
CA PRO A 80 8.13 1.07 0.36
C PRO A 80 6.67 1.49 0.17
N LEU A 81 5.71 0.60 0.48
CA LEU A 81 4.28 0.85 0.29
C LEU A 81 3.75 2.03 1.09
N SER A 82 4.38 2.38 2.20
CA SER A 82 4.04 3.55 3.01
C SER A 82 4.17 4.88 2.26
N VAL A 83 4.81 4.91 1.08
CA VAL A 83 4.81 6.08 0.17
C VAL A 83 3.38 6.55 -0.13
N PHE A 84 2.45 5.65 -0.36
CA PHE A 84 1.09 5.99 -0.79
C PHE A 84 0.28 6.71 0.28
N PRO A 85 0.13 6.18 1.50
CA PRO A 85 -0.57 6.90 2.55
C PRO A 85 0.14 8.20 2.93
N MET A 86 1.48 8.27 2.81
CA MET A 86 2.22 9.52 2.99
C MET A 86 1.84 10.57 1.95
N LEU A 87 1.85 10.23 0.66
CA LEU A 87 1.46 11.14 -0.42
C LEU A 87 0.02 11.62 -0.28
N VAL A 88 -0.92 10.71 -0.03
CA VAL A 88 -2.32 11.08 0.17
C VAL A 88 -2.51 11.96 1.40
N SER A 89 -1.73 11.73 2.47
CA SER A 89 -1.75 12.57 3.67
C SER A 89 -1.29 14.01 3.41
N LEU A 90 -0.28 14.18 2.52
CA LEU A 90 0.24 15.49 2.14
C LEU A 90 -0.66 16.20 1.13
N LEU A 91 -1.14 15.48 0.12
CA LEU A 91 -1.87 16.08 -1.02
C LEU A 91 -3.35 16.33 -0.70
N ILE A 92 -3.98 15.47 0.10
CA ILE A 92 -5.43 15.52 0.34
C ILE A 92 -5.73 15.71 1.82
N SER A 93 -5.64 14.63 2.60
CA SER A 93 -5.86 14.68 4.04
C SER A 93 -5.43 13.40 4.76
N ARG A 94 -5.11 13.51 6.06
CA ARG A 94 -4.78 12.33 6.89
C ARG A 94 -5.91 11.31 6.95
N ARG A 95 -7.17 11.76 7.02
CA ARG A 95 -8.32 10.85 7.14
C ARG A 95 -8.48 9.98 5.91
N VAL A 96 -8.34 10.58 4.74
CA VAL A 96 -8.38 9.88 3.46
C VAL A 96 -7.20 8.92 3.35
N ALA A 97 -6.00 9.34 3.78
CA ALA A 97 -4.80 8.51 3.77
C ALA A 97 -4.95 7.25 4.63
N LEU A 98 -5.48 7.37 5.86
CA LEU A 98 -5.70 6.24 6.76
C LEU A 98 -6.70 5.24 6.17
N LEU A 99 -7.82 5.71 5.65
CA LEU A 99 -8.81 4.85 5.00
C LEU A 99 -8.22 4.14 3.77
N LEU A 100 -7.50 4.88 2.93
CA LEU A 100 -6.87 4.30 1.75
C LEU A 100 -5.83 3.24 2.13
N ASN A 101 -5.05 3.49 3.19
CA ASN A 101 -4.08 2.53 3.70
C ASN A 101 -4.73 1.21 4.12
N CYS A 102 -5.85 1.26 4.84
CA CYS A 102 -6.61 0.05 5.19
C CYS A 102 -7.00 -0.75 3.94
N PHE A 103 -7.53 -0.10 2.91
CA PHE A 103 -7.94 -0.77 1.68
C PHE A 103 -6.75 -1.34 0.92
N VAL A 104 -5.66 -0.59 0.80
CA VAL A 104 -4.42 -1.06 0.13
C VAL A 104 -3.83 -2.26 0.86
N SER A 105 -3.81 -2.25 2.19
CA SER A 105 -3.32 -3.38 3.00
C SER A 105 -4.16 -4.63 2.81
N ILE A 106 -5.49 -4.50 2.73
CA ILE A 106 -6.41 -5.62 2.45
C ILE A 106 -6.16 -6.19 1.04
N ILE A 107 -6.06 -5.32 0.03
CA ILE A 107 -5.77 -5.76 -1.35
C ILE A 107 -4.41 -6.43 -1.41
N GLY A 108 -3.40 -5.85 -0.76
CA GLY A 108 -2.08 -6.45 -0.68
C GLY A 108 -2.11 -7.85 -0.07
N CYS A 109 -2.88 -8.04 1.00
CA CYS A 109 -3.08 -9.36 1.58
C CYS A 109 -3.59 -10.39 0.55
N PHE A 110 -4.58 -10.02 -0.27
CA PHE A 110 -5.06 -10.90 -1.35
C PHE A 110 -4.01 -11.14 -2.44
N VAL A 111 -3.25 -10.12 -2.82
CA VAL A 111 -2.17 -10.24 -3.83
C VAL A 111 -1.04 -11.15 -3.33
N PHE A 112 -0.74 -11.11 -2.03
CA PHE A 112 0.25 -11.96 -1.36
C PHE A 112 -0.36 -13.25 -0.79
N ASN A 113 -1.34 -13.85 -1.49
CA ASN A 113 -1.94 -15.15 -1.20
C ASN A 113 -2.58 -15.27 0.20
N GLY A 114 -3.12 -14.20 0.75
CA GLY A 114 -3.77 -14.19 2.05
C GLY A 114 -2.79 -14.04 3.22
N ASP A 115 -1.61 -13.50 2.98
CA ASP A 115 -0.62 -13.28 4.02
C ASP A 115 -1.06 -12.20 5.01
N VAL A 116 -1.44 -12.64 6.21
CA VAL A 116 -1.89 -11.76 7.30
C VAL A 116 -0.73 -11.00 7.92
N GLU A 117 0.49 -11.52 7.87
CA GLU A 117 1.70 -10.83 8.31
C GLU A 117 1.93 -9.58 7.46
N PHE A 118 1.82 -9.73 6.14
CA PHE A 118 1.84 -8.61 5.20
C PHE A 118 0.77 -7.57 5.56
N LEU A 119 -0.47 -8.01 5.76
CA LEU A 119 -1.58 -7.10 6.07
C LEU A 119 -1.30 -6.26 7.32
N LEU A 120 -0.95 -6.90 8.43
CA LEU A 120 -0.71 -6.20 9.69
C LEU A 120 0.50 -5.28 9.61
N TYR A 121 1.58 -5.72 8.98
CA TYR A 121 2.78 -4.91 8.81
C TYR A 121 2.48 -3.63 8.02
N PHE A 122 1.85 -3.73 6.85
CA PHE A 122 1.56 -2.55 6.03
C PHE A 122 0.45 -1.68 6.58
N LEU A 123 -0.54 -2.26 7.26
CA LEU A 123 -1.54 -1.48 7.99
C LEU A 123 -0.87 -0.57 9.01
N LEU A 124 -0.06 -1.14 9.90
CA LEU A 124 0.60 -0.38 10.96
C LEU A 124 1.57 0.66 10.41
N THR A 125 2.47 0.24 9.53
CA THR A 125 3.50 1.13 8.98
C THR A 125 2.91 2.27 8.17
N GLY A 126 1.90 2.01 7.35
CA GLY A 126 1.23 3.03 6.55
C GLY A 126 0.40 4.01 7.37
N GLU A 127 -0.28 3.55 8.43
CA GLU A 127 -1.02 4.44 9.33
C GLU A 127 -0.11 5.40 10.08
N PHE A 128 0.94 4.89 10.71
CA PHE A 128 1.92 5.74 11.40
C PHE A 128 2.63 6.69 10.44
N ALA A 129 3.00 6.21 9.26
CA ALA A 129 3.63 7.02 8.24
C ALA A 129 2.71 8.18 7.78
N ALA A 130 1.43 7.92 7.53
CA ALA A 130 0.46 8.95 7.17
C ALA A 130 0.26 10.01 8.26
N LEU A 131 0.29 9.59 9.54
CA LEU A 131 0.14 10.50 10.67
C LEU A 131 1.35 11.41 10.86
N ILE A 132 2.55 10.86 10.72
CA ILE A 132 3.81 11.56 11.00
C ILE A 132 4.24 12.44 9.81
N MET A 133 3.91 12.04 8.58
CA MET A 133 4.39 12.71 7.36
C MET A 133 4.03 14.19 7.29
N ARG A 134 2.93 14.62 7.88
CA ARG A 134 2.55 16.03 7.91
C ARG A 134 3.53 16.95 8.65
N TYR A 135 4.35 16.40 9.54
CA TYR A 135 5.41 17.18 10.17
C TYR A 135 6.55 17.47 9.19
N ALA A 136 6.70 16.66 8.12
CA ALA A 136 7.71 16.83 7.08
C ALA A 136 7.42 18.01 6.09
N GLU A 137 6.24 18.63 6.14
CA GLU A 137 5.93 19.84 5.35
C GLU A 137 6.99 20.93 5.56
N LYS A 138 7.56 21.00 6.77
CA LYS A 138 8.70 21.90 7.05
C LYS A 138 10.01 21.15 6.82
N ARG A 139 10.84 21.63 5.90
CA ARG A 139 12.12 21.00 5.50
C ARG A 139 13.02 20.56 6.65
N LYS A 140 13.03 21.31 7.77
CA LYS A 140 13.84 20.97 8.96
C LYS A 140 13.41 19.67 9.65
N TYR A 141 12.19 19.20 9.44
CA TYR A 141 11.66 17.99 10.07
C TYR A 141 11.71 16.75 9.17
N VAL A 142 12.13 16.90 7.91
CA VAL A 142 12.21 15.77 6.96
C VAL A 142 13.10 14.64 7.52
N PHE A 143 14.31 14.99 7.98
CA PHE A 143 15.24 14.00 8.54
C PHE A 143 14.70 13.32 9.81
N PRO A 144 14.25 14.05 10.85
CA PRO A 144 13.59 13.43 12.00
C PRO A 144 12.41 12.54 11.64
N VAL A 145 11.57 12.96 10.70
CA VAL A 145 10.43 12.15 10.23
C VAL A 145 10.90 10.86 9.56
N ALA A 146 11.93 10.93 8.71
CA ALA A 146 12.48 9.75 8.06
C ALA A 146 13.02 8.74 9.08
N VAL A 147 13.76 9.20 10.11
CA VAL A 147 14.25 8.35 11.19
C VAL A 147 13.09 7.75 11.99
N CYS A 148 12.07 8.54 12.34
CA CYS A 148 10.89 8.03 13.04
C CYS A 148 10.17 6.95 12.25
N VAL A 149 9.95 7.15 10.96
CA VAL A 149 9.29 6.16 10.08
C VAL A 149 10.13 4.88 9.99
N ALA A 150 11.45 5.00 9.84
CA ALA A 150 12.33 3.83 9.80
C ALA A 150 12.26 3.02 11.12
N VAL A 151 12.29 3.70 12.25
CA VAL A 151 12.19 3.05 13.58
C VAL A 151 10.81 2.37 13.74
N ILE A 152 9.74 3.03 13.33
CA ILE A 152 8.39 2.45 13.40
C ILE A 152 8.28 1.22 12.50
N ASN A 153 8.79 1.27 11.28
CA ASN A 153 8.78 0.12 10.37
C ASN A 153 9.58 -1.05 10.95
N PHE A 154 10.75 -0.78 11.55
CA PHE A 154 11.54 -1.79 12.23
C PHE A 154 10.77 -2.46 13.37
N ILE A 155 10.21 -1.65 14.27
CA ILE A 155 9.46 -2.14 15.44
C ILE A 155 8.20 -2.89 14.98
N SER A 156 7.47 -2.39 13.99
CA SER A 156 6.26 -3.02 13.46
C SER A 156 6.57 -4.39 12.89
N MET A 157 7.63 -4.53 12.07
CA MET A 157 8.03 -5.82 11.51
C MET A 157 8.49 -6.78 12.60
N MET A 158 9.28 -6.29 13.56
CA MET A 158 9.72 -7.10 14.71
C MET A 158 8.53 -7.60 15.52
N ALA A 159 7.56 -6.73 15.81
CA ALA A 159 6.36 -7.10 16.59
C ALA A 159 5.47 -8.10 15.86
N VAL A 160 5.21 -7.86 14.57
CA VAL A 160 4.37 -8.74 13.74
C VAL A 160 5.06 -10.10 13.55
N GLY A 161 6.35 -10.11 13.20
CA GLY A 161 7.10 -11.34 13.01
C GLY A 161 7.22 -12.16 14.30
N LEU A 162 7.49 -11.56 15.46
CA LEU A 162 7.47 -12.26 16.75
C LEU A 162 6.11 -12.89 17.05
N PHE A 163 5.03 -12.25 16.64
CA PHE A 163 3.68 -12.78 16.84
C PHE A 163 3.42 -14.02 15.97
N PHE A 164 3.86 -14.02 14.71
CA PHE A 164 3.61 -15.13 13.77
C PHE A 164 4.68 -16.24 13.86
N GLU A 165 5.96 -15.89 13.94
CA GLU A 165 7.06 -16.87 14.02
C GLU A 165 7.21 -17.51 15.42
N LYS A 166 6.50 -16.98 16.43
CA LYS A 166 6.56 -17.46 17.82
C LYS A 166 7.96 -17.50 18.43
N GLY A 167 8.87 -16.64 17.94
CA GLY A 167 10.20 -16.57 18.47
C GLY A 167 11.14 -15.66 17.67
N TYR A 168 12.29 -15.37 18.27
CA TYR A 168 13.32 -14.58 17.61
C TYR A 168 14.09 -15.45 16.60
N SER A 169 14.20 -14.96 15.37
CA SER A 169 15.04 -15.55 14.33
C SER A 169 15.99 -14.49 13.74
N GLN A 170 17.12 -14.93 13.19
CA GLN A 170 18.02 -14.02 12.46
C GLN A 170 17.31 -13.49 11.19
N GLY A 171 16.47 -14.29 10.57
CA GLY A 171 15.67 -13.88 9.42
C GLY A 171 14.75 -12.71 9.76
N LEU A 172 14.10 -12.75 10.92
CA LEU A 172 13.24 -11.67 11.40
C LEU A 172 14.00 -10.36 11.60
N LEU A 173 15.23 -10.43 12.11
CA LEU A 173 16.07 -9.24 12.26
C LEU A 173 16.40 -8.61 10.90
N TYR A 174 16.75 -9.43 9.89
CA TYR A 174 16.99 -8.92 8.53
C TYR A 174 15.73 -8.33 7.91
N SER A 175 14.58 -9.00 8.03
CA SER A 175 13.30 -8.49 7.55
C SER A 175 12.93 -7.14 8.19
N SER A 176 13.18 -7.00 9.50
CA SER A 176 12.97 -5.74 10.22
C SER A 176 13.91 -4.62 9.76
N ALA A 177 15.18 -4.96 9.49
CA ALA A 177 16.14 -4.01 8.94
C ALA A 177 15.76 -3.56 7.51
N TYR A 178 15.27 -4.48 6.69
CA TYR A 178 14.73 -4.14 5.35
C TYR A 178 13.51 -3.23 5.47
N GLY A 179 12.62 -3.49 6.42
CA GLY A 179 11.49 -2.62 6.72
C GLY A 179 11.91 -1.20 7.10
N ALA A 180 12.95 -1.06 7.93
CA ALA A 180 13.51 0.26 8.26
C ALA A 180 14.08 0.98 7.03
N ALA A 181 14.82 0.27 6.18
CA ALA A 181 15.35 0.82 4.93
C ALA A 181 14.21 1.24 3.98
N ALA A 182 13.18 0.41 3.85
CA ALA A 182 11.98 0.73 3.06
C ALA A 182 11.29 2.00 3.58
N GLY A 183 11.23 2.20 4.90
CA GLY A 183 10.69 3.41 5.52
C GLY A 183 11.47 4.67 5.16
N LEU A 184 12.81 4.62 5.16
CA LEU A 184 13.65 5.74 4.70
C LEU A 184 13.40 6.06 3.22
N ILE A 185 13.40 5.03 2.38
CA ILE A 185 13.14 5.15 0.94
C ILE A 185 11.74 5.75 0.71
N ALA A 186 10.74 5.33 1.48
CA ALA A 186 9.38 5.82 1.36
C ALA A 186 9.28 7.34 1.62
N VAL A 187 9.96 7.86 2.64
CA VAL A 187 9.97 9.31 2.92
C VAL A 187 10.65 10.07 1.79
N ILE A 188 11.80 9.59 1.30
CA ILE A 188 12.53 10.21 0.19
C ILE A 188 11.66 10.25 -1.07
N LEU A 189 11.02 9.13 -1.42
CA LEU A 189 10.15 9.03 -2.59
C LEU A 189 8.91 9.91 -2.45
N SER A 190 8.30 9.97 -1.26
CA SER A 190 7.12 10.80 -1.02
C SER A 190 7.41 12.27 -1.20
N ILE A 191 8.51 12.76 -0.62
CA ILE A 191 8.90 14.18 -0.75
C ILE A 191 9.44 14.49 -2.15
N GLY A 192 10.22 13.59 -2.73
CA GLY A 192 10.80 13.75 -4.06
C GLY A 192 9.75 13.75 -5.18
N SER A 193 8.64 13.02 -5.02
CA SER A 193 7.55 13.01 -6.00
C SER A 193 6.55 14.15 -5.80
N LEU A 194 6.58 14.86 -4.68
CA LEU A 194 5.63 15.92 -4.36
C LEU A 194 5.55 17.02 -5.43
N PRO A 195 6.67 17.56 -5.97
CA PRO A 195 6.62 18.59 -7.02
C PRO A 195 5.93 18.11 -8.29
N PHE A 196 6.07 16.81 -8.62
CA PHE A 196 5.42 16.21 -9.78
C PHE A 196 3.89 16.20 -9.60
N TRP A 197 3.42 15.79 -8.42
CA TRP A 197 2.01 15.77 -8.10
C TRP A 197 1.41 17.18 -8.01
N GLU A 198 2.12 18.12 -7.40
CA GLU A 198 1.70 19.52 -7.32
C GLU A 198 1.55 20.12 -8.73
N ALA A 199 2.49 19.87 -9.63
CA ALA A 199 2.40 20.35 -11.01
C ALA A 199 1.18 19.78 -11.77
N ILE A 200 0.80 18.52 -11.51
CA ILE A 200 -0.41 17.93 -12.10
C ILE A 200 -1.68 18.56 -11.50
N PHE A 201 -1.65 18.96 -10.23
CA PHE A 201 -2.78 19.57 -9.54
C PHE A 201 -2.97 21.04 -9.91
N GLU A 202 -1.89 21.81 -10.06
CA GLU A 202 -1.95 23.21 -10.43
C GLU A 202 -2.27 23.44 -11.92
N ALA A 203 -2.01 22.44 -12.77
CA ALA A 203 -2.31 22.49 -14.19
C ALA A 203 -3.81 22.37 -14.55
N ASN A 204 -4.70 22.23 -13.57
CA ASN A 204 -6.15 22.18 -13.71
C ASN A 204 -6.84 23.16 -12.76
#